data_1d49e41891e7a8426085b75aa61af96c
#
_entry.id   1d49e41891e7a8426085b75aa61af96c
#
_cell.length_a   1.000
_cell.length_b   1.000
_cell.length_c   1.000
_cell.angle_alpha   90.00
_cell.angle_beta   90.00
_cell.angle_gamma   90.00
#
_symmetry.space_group_name_H-M   'P 1'
#
loop_
_entity.id
_entity.type
_entity.pdbx_description
1 polymer ?
#
loop_
_entity_poly.entity_id
_entity_poly.type
_entity_poly.pdbx_seq_one_letter_code
_entity_poly.pdbx_strand_id
1 'polypeptide(L)'
;MARPKKRSKTKKILFAVEIIVLLVFIGGLYVYGQLMSRMDKTNTQKLDTQKVQVNEEVQDAINSEDSHLTGYTTYALFGIDSRSANMKFSGNQNSDTMIIASVNNDTKEVKLVSIYRDTLLNLGNDTYSKANAAYAYGGPEQAITMLNTNLDLNITDYATVKFDALATIIDDLGGLDMDMSYAEIVHMNNYCVETAEDTGLSYTPIELPEKPEDQEKVQYSYHLNGVQATSYCRIRYTASLDMGRTERQRKVIQMIVYKAKHAGLSKIFNIMDDVFPMVTTSLGKEDILQLLPTLIGYSIDETAGFPSSYKFSNVKGSIIVPTDLVSNVQELHKFLYGDANYTPSATVTANSEKILEIVGGASNLDDVQTNIGEENTANDTVIFENDGSGWTDTSGSGEQYDTDNSGDTSGGEDNTYVPDDNTGGNDYIDDSTGGDD
;
A
#
# COMPACT_ATOMS: atom_id res chain seq x y z
N MET A 1 -40.35 -27.04 -64.65
CA MET A 1 -40.27 -26.99 -63.19
C MET A 1 -38.84 -27.31 -62.73
N ALA A 2 -38.09 -26.33 -62.28
CA ALA A 2 -36.71 -26.55 -61.80
C ALA A 2 -36.74 -27.10 -60.35
N ARG A 3 -36.10 -28.26 -60.10
CA ARG A 3 -35.99 -28.87 -58.79
C ARG A 3 -35.12 -27.99 -57.88
N PRO A 4 -35.53 -27.65 -56.63
CA PRO A 4 -34.70 -26.91 -55.74
C PRO A 4 -33.43 -27.71 -55.38
N LYS A 5 -32.23 -27.13 -55.62
CA LYS A 5 -30.94 -27.70 -55.21
C LYS A 5 -30.88 -27.84 -53.69
N LYS A 6 -30.92 -29.07 -53.16
CA LYS A 6 -30.68 -29.34 -51.72
C LYS A 6 -29.32 -28.74 -51.34
N ARG A 7 -29.27 -27.70 -50.53
CA ARG A 7 -28.05 -27.17 -49.95
C ARG A 7 -27.36 -28.29 -49.16
N SER A 8 -26.12 -28.56 -49.49
CA SER A 8 -25.27 -29.61 -48.84
C SER A 8 -25.27 -29.38 -47.35
N LYS A 9 -25.39 -30.44 -46.54
CA LYS A 9 -25.28 -30.39 -45.04
C LYS A 9 -24.02 -29.64 -44.59
N THR A 10 -22.92 -29.83 -45.31
CA THR A 10 -21.63 -29.14 -45.09
C THR A 10 -21.75 -27.61 -45.19
N LYS A 11 -22.49 -27.07 -46.16
CA LYS A 11 -22.71 -25.62 -46.30
C LYS A 11 -23.54 -25.03 -45.13
N LYS A 12 -24.47 -25.82 -44.57
CA LYS A 12 -25.26 -25.42 -43.41
C LYS A 12 -24.41 -25.41 -42.14
N ILE A 13 -23.52 -26.38 -41.96
CA ILE A 13 -22.60 -26.45 -40.84
C ILE A 13 -21.58 -25.30 -40.92
N LEU A 14 -21.00 -25.05 -42.11
CA LEU A 14 -20.06 -23.94 -42.31
C LEU A 14 -20.71 -22.60 -41.98
N PHE A 15 -21.95 -22.35 -42.46
CA PHE A 15 -22.70 -21.14 -42.16
C PHE A 15 -23.04 -20.99 -40.65
N ALA A 16 -23.33 -22.11 -39.97
CA ALA A 16 -23.55 -22.10 -38.53
C ALA A 16 -22.27 -21.74 -37.74
N VAL A 17 -21.12 -22.26 -38.16
CA VAL A 17 -19.81 -21.92 -37.58
C VAL A 17 -19.47 -20.47 -37.83
N GLU A 18 -19.71 -19.92 -39.04
CA GLU A 18 -19.50 -18.49 -39.33
C GLU A 18 -20.35 -17.59 -38.42
N ILE A 19 -21.62 -17.96 -38.18
CA ILE A 19 -22.50 -17.21 -37.28
C ILE A 19 -21.98 -17.27 -35.83
N ILE A 20 -21.53 -18.45 -35.35
CA ILE A 20 -20.98 -18.61 -34.01
C ILE A 20 -19.72 -17.74 -33.85
N VAL A 21 -18.81 -17.79 -34.83
CA VAL A 21 -17.59 -16.96 -34.82
C VAL A 21 -17.94 -15.47 -34.81
N LEU A 22 -18.94 -15.06 -35.61
CA LEU A 22 -19.41 -13.67 -35.65
C LEU A 22 -20.00 -13.25 -34.30
N LEU A 23 -20.82 -14.10 -33.67
CA LEU A 23 -21.41 -13.82 -32.35
C LEU A 23 -20.34 -13.73 -31.25
N VAL A 24 -19.32 -14.60 -31.28
CA VAL A 24 -18.17 -14.55 -30.36
C VAL A 24 -17.38 -13.26 -30.60
N PHE A 25 -17.17 -12.86 -31.85
CA PHE A 25 -16.46 -11.61 -32.16
C PHE A 25 -17.24 -10.37 -31.71
N ILE A 26 -18.56 -10.32 -31.94
CA ILE A 26 -19.45 -9.24 -31.47
C ILE A 26 -19.46 -9.20 -29.93
N GLY A 27 -19.57 -10.36 -29.27
CA GLY A 27 -19.45 -10.49 -27.81
C GLY A 27 -18.13 -9.97 -27.30
N GLY A 28 -17.02 -10.32 -27.95
CA GLY A 28 -15.68 -9.82 -27.61
C GLY A 28 -15.56 -8.30 -27.77
N LEU A 29 -16.07 -7.72 -28.85
CA LEU A 29 -16.10 -6.28 -29.06
C LEU A 29 -16.98 -5.56 -28.01
N TYR A 30 -18.10 -6.15 -27.61
CA TYR A 30 -18.94 -5.62 -26.57
C TYR A 30 -18.22 -5.59 -25.21
N VAL A 31 -17.58 -6.71 -24.82
CA VAL A 31 -16.79 -6.80 -23.59
C VAL A 31 -15.65 -5.80 -23.62
N TYR A 32 -14.92 -5.70 -24.74
CA TYR A 32 -13.86 -4.72 -24.93
C TYR A 32 -14.35 -3.28 -24.75
N GLY A 33 -15.47 -2.92 -25.37
CA GLY A 33 -16.08 -1.60 -25.23
C GLY A 33 -16.52 -1.28 -23.80
N GLN A 34 -17.05 -2.27 -23.08
CA GLN A 34 -17.40 -2.14 -21.66
C GLN A 34 -16.15 -1.93 -20.79
N LEU A 35 -15.07 -2.66 -21.04
CA LEU A 35 -13.80 -2.49 -20.34
C LEU A 35 -13.22 -1.10 -20.58
N MET A 36 -13.14 -0.65 -21.83
CA MET A 36 -12.60 0.67 -22.18
C MET A 36 -13.37 1.81 -21.50
N SER A 37 -14.70 1.74 -21.48
CA SER A 37 -15.54 2.74 -20.84
C SER A 37 -15.33 2.83 -19.33
N ARG A 38 -15.04 1.70 -18.67
CA ARG A 38 -14.77 1.66 -17.23
C ARG A 38 -13.39 2.17 -16.88
N MET A 39 -12.40 1.88 -17.72
CA MET A 39 -11.05 2.39 -17.56
C MET A 39 -10.96 3.92 -17.67
N ASP A 40 -11.92 4.59 -18.31
CA ASP A 40 -12.03 6.04 -18.33
C ASP A 40 -12.25 6.65 -16.93
N LYS A 41 -12.67 5.84 -15.96
CA LYS A 41 -12.92 6.27 -14.58
C LYS A 41 -11.66 6.29 -13.71
N THR A 42 -10.58 5.63 -14.14
CA THR A 42 -9.32 5.57 -13.37
C THR A 42 -8.61 6.92 -13.40
N ASN A 43 -8.11 7.35 -12.24
CA ASN A 43 -7.28 8.56 -12.15
C ASN A 43 -5.86 8.23 -12.61
N THR A 44 -5.62 8.30 -13.92
CA THR A 44 -4.28 8.08 -14.47
C THR A 44 -3.41 9.32 -14.28
N GLN A 45 -2.31 9.16 -13.54
CA GLN A 45 -1.30 10.19 -13.35
C GLN A 45 0.07 9.57 -13.67
N LYS A 46 0.55 9.81 -14.90
CA LYS A 46 1.85 9.31 -15.33
C LYS A 46 2.95 9.92 -14.50
N LEU A 47 3.95 9.10 -14.18
CA LEU A 47 5.16 9.57 -13.52
C LEU A 47 5.94 10.51 -14.45
N ASP A 48 6.48 11.57 -13.87
CA ASP A 48 7.49 12.38 -14.51
C ASP A 48 8.83 11.65 -14.39
N THR A 49 9.22 10.97 -15.45
CA THR A 49 10.46 10.18 -15.49
C THR A 49 11.73 11.01 -15.27
N GLN A 50 11.64 12.34 -15.39
CA GLN A 50 12.78 13.23 -15.07
C GLN A 50 12.95 13.44 -13.56
N LYS A 51 11.91 13.18 -12.79
CA LYS A 51 11.93 13.32 -11.32
C LYS A 51 12.22 12.00 -10.60
N VAL A 52 11.92 10.88 -11.24
CA VAL A 52 12.19 9.56 -10.67
C VAL A 52 13.64 9.18 -10.92
N GLN A 53 14.38 8.94 -9.84
CA GLN A 53 15.79 8.54 -9.92
C GLN A 53 15.92 7.03 -9.77
N VAL A 54 16.90 6.49 -10.47
CA VAL A 54 17.37 5.10 -10.39
C VAL A 54 18.88 5.15 -10.35
N ASN A 55 19.51 4.32 -9.54
CA ASN A 55 20.97 4.28 -9.43
C ASN A 55 21.63 3.91 -10.77
N GLU A 56 22.80 4.48 -11.06
CA GLU A 56 23.47 4.31 -12.35
C GLU A 56 23.78 2.84 -12.65
N GLU A 57 24.24 2.09 -11.65
CA GLU A 57 24.54 0.66 -11.75
C GLU A 57 23.30 -0.17 -12.13
N VAL A 58 22.11 0.23 -11.60
CA VAL A 58 20.84 -0.42 -11.93
C VAL A 58 20.41 -0.07 -13.36
N GLN A 59 20.60 1.19 -13.78
CA GLN A 59 20.33 1.62 -15.17
C GLN A 59 21.20 0.88 -16.19
N ASP A 60 22.48 0.72 -15.87
CA ASP A 60 23.42 -0.04 -16.71
C ASP A 60 23.03 -1.51 -16.77
N ALA A 61 22.62 -2.08 -15.63
CA ALA A 61 22.14 -3.46 -15.57
C ALA A 61 20.89 -3.68 -16.43
N ILE A 62 19.89 -2.78 -16.40
CA ILE A 62 18.67 -2.90 -17.20
C ILE A 62 18.97 -2.91 -18.71
N ASN A 63 19.98 -2.19 -19.12
CA ASN A 63 20.42 -2.14 -20.53
C ASN A 63 21.22 -3.38 -20.95
N SER A 64 21.56 -4.28 -20.01
CA SER A 64 22.27 -5.52 -20.24
C SER A 64 21.28 -6.69 -20.46
N GLU A 65 21.51 -7.49 -21.51
CA GLU A 65 20.68 -8.69 -21.78
C GLU A 65 20.79 -9.76 -20.67
N ASP A 66 21.89 -9.77 -19.92
CA ASP A 66 22.19 -10.75 -18.87
C ASP A 66 21.81 -10.26 -17.46
N SER A 67 21.06 -9.16 -17.35
CA SER A 67 20.66 -8.60 -16.04
C SER A 67 19.66 -9.51 -15.31
N HIS A 68 19.87 -9.69 -14.00
CA HIS A 68 18.90 -10.37 -13.10
C HIS A 68 17.54 -9.64 -13.04
N LEU A 69 17.48 -8.35 -13.41
CA LEU A 69 16.26 -7.55 -13.50
C LEU A 69 15.48 -7.82 -14.80
N THR A 70 16.13 -8.42 -15.82
CA THR A 70 15.49 -8.75 -17.08
C THR A 70 14.43 -9.83 -16.85
N GLY A 71 13.24 -9.65 -17.41
CA GLY A 71 12.11 -10.56 -17.21
C GLY A 71 11.23 -10.27 -16.00
N TYR A 72 11.54 -9.24 -15.22
CA TYR A 72 10.70 -8.78 -14.11
C TYR A 72 10.13 -7.39 -14.38
N THR A 73 8.92 -7.15 -13.88
CA THR A 73 8.31 -5.81 -13.80
C THR A 73 8.00 -5.51 -12.34
N THR A 74 8.49 -4.37 -11.85
CA THR A 74 8.36 -4.00 -10.44
C THR A 74 7.48 -2.77 -10.29
N TYR A 75 6.45 -2.90 -9.45
CA TYR A 75 5.45 -1.87 -9.15
C TYR A 75 5.55 -1.42 -7.69
N ALA A 76 5.20 -0.16 -7.43
CA ALA A 76 4.96 0.32 -6.08
C ALA A 76 3.46 0.43 -5.79
N LEU A 77 3.02 -0.10 -4.66
CA LEU A 77 1.66 0.02 -4.17
C LEU A 77 1.68 0.88 -2.92
N PHE A 78 0.93 1.97 -2.92
CA PHE A 78 0.84 2.90 -1.79
C PHE A 78 -0.57 2.89 -1.21
N GLY A 79 -0.67 2.77 0.11
CA GLY A 79 -1.89 2.99 0.87
C GLY A 79 -1.76 4.31 1.63
N ILE A 80 -2.70 5.22 1.39
CA ILE A 80 -2.72 6.54 2.05
C ILE A 80 -3.96 6.67 2.90
N ASP A 81 -3.78 7.28 4.08
CA ASP A 81 -4.88 7.74 4.92
C ASP A 81 -5.22 9.18 4.49
N SER A 82 -6.33 9.35 3.80
CA SER A 82 -6.75 10.66 3.32
C SER A 82 -8.27 10.78 3.35
N ARG A 83 -8.75 11.70 4.17
CA ARG A 83 -10.17 12.10 4.22
C ARG A 83 -10.59 13.01 3.06
N SER A 84 -9.66 13.43 2.21
CA SER A 84 -9.97 14.24 1.03
C SER A 84 -10.62 13.40 -0.07
N ALA A 85 -11.74 13.86 -0.61
CA ALA A 85 -12.36 13.25 -1.80
C ALA A 85 -11.45 13.36 -3.06
N ASN A 86 -10.44 14.23 -3.01
CA ASN A 86 -9.54 14.44 -4.14
C ASN A 86 -8.40 13.38 -4.10
N MET A 87 -8.30 12.57 -5.15
CA MET A 87 -7.25 11.58 -5.32
C MET A 87 -5.91 12.16 -5.77
N LYS A 88 -5.86 13.45 -6.12
CA LYS A 88 -4.59 14.09 -6.49
C LYS A 88 -3.75 14.35 -5.25
N PHE A 89 -2.46 14.05 -5.36
CA PHE A 89 -1.49 14.41 -4.33
C PHE A 89 -1.58 15.92 -4.03
N SER A 90 -1.81 16.24 -2.76
CA SER A 90 -1.97 17.63 -2.28
C SER A 90 -0.91 18.04 -1.26
N GLY A 91 0.13 17.21 -1.04
CA GLY A 91 1.10 17.36 0.03
C GLY A 91 0.57 16.87 1.41
N ASN A 92 1.49 16.63 2.33
CA ASN A 92 1.21 16.25 3.72
C ASN A 92 0.44 14.93 3.95
N GLN A 93 0.45 14.01 2.98
CA GLN A 93 -0.15 12.70 3.12
C GLN A 93 0.95 11.65 3.20
N ASN A 94 1.14 11.04 4.36
CA ASN A 94 2.05 9.92 4.51
C ASN A 94 1.47 8.66 3.83
N SER A 95 2.35 7.81 3.29
CA SER A 95 1.95 6.46 2.87
C SER A 95 2.08 5.50 4.03
N ASP A 96 0.99 5.13 4.65
CA ASP A 96 0.99 4.19 5.77
C ASP A 96 1.22 2.73 5.32
N THR A 97 1.05 2.47 4.05
CA THR A 97 1.37 1.20 3.40
C THR A 97 2.24 1.47 2.19
N MET A 98 3.37 0.77 2.12
CA MET A 98 4.27 0.77 0.97
C MET A 98 4.62 -0.68 0.65
N ILE A 99 4.23 -1.18 -0.51
CA ILE A 99 4.49 -2.55 -0.94
C ILE A 99 5.14 -2.51 -2.32
N ILE A 100 6.24 -3.22 -2.45
CA ILE A 100 6.87 -3.53 -3.72
C ILE A 100 6.25 -4.82 -4.24
N ALA A 101 5.73 -4.81 -5.45
CA ALA A 101 5.23 -5.98 -6.15
C ALA A 101 6.15 -6.27 -7.34
N SER A 102 6.93 -7.34 -7.26
CA SER A 102 7.77 -7.83 -8.36
C SER A 102 7.08 -8.98 -9.08
N VAL A 103 6.87 -8.80 -10.36
CA VAL A 103 6.20 -9.75 -11.25
C VAL A 103 7.21 -10.38 -12.17
N ASN A 104 7.36 -11.70 -12.10
CA ASN A 104 8.08 -12.46 -13.11
C ASN A 104 7.21 -12.57 -14.37
N ASN A 105 7.68 -11.97 -15.47
CA ASN A 105 6.90 -11.87 -16.71
C ASN A 105 6.70 -13.22 -17.41
N ASP A 106 7.54 -14.21 -17.14
CA ASP A 106 7.46 -15.54 -17.73
C ASP A 106 6.57 -16.48 -16.91
N THR A 107 6.86 -16.62 -15.61
CA THR A 107 6.14 -17.55 -14.72
C THR A 107 4.82 -16.98 -14.20
N LYS A 108 4.65 -15.66 -14.21
CA LYS A 108 3.53 -14.91 -13.61
C LYS A 108 3.49 -15.00 -12.08
N GLU A 109 4.56 -15.42 -11.46
CA GLU A 109 4.74 -15.34 -10.01
C GLU A 109 4.89 -13.88 -9.57
N VAL A 110 4.22 -13.53 -8.49
CA VAL A 110 4.28 -12.20 -7.88
C VAL A 110 4.84 -12.34 -6.47
N LYS A 111 5.89 -11.60 -6.18
CA LYS A 111 6.45 -11.49 -4.83
C LYS A 111 6.13 -10.11 -4.26
N LEU A 112 5.67 -10.07 -3.01
CA LEU A 112 5.32 -8.84 -2.33
C LEU A 112 6.31 -8.56 -1.20
N VAL A 113 6.83 -7.34 -1.14
CA VAL A 113 7.66 -6.87 -0.03
C VAL A 113 7.07 -5.60 0.57
N SER A 114 6.67 -5.66 1.84
CA SER A 114 6.23 -4.46 2.57
C SER A 114 7.44 -3.71 3.11
N ILE A 115 7.52 -2.41 2.82
CA ILE A 115 8.50 -1.52 3.44
C ILE A 115 7.90 -1.03 4.76
N TYR A 116 8.58 -1.26 5.88
CA TYR A 116 8.12 -0.76 7.17
C TYR A 116 8.18 0.77 7.16
N ARG A 117 7.04 1.40 7.42
CA ARG A 117 6.86 2.85 7.21
C ARG A 117 7.83 3.72 8.01
N ASP A 118 8.25 3.24 9.20
CA ASP A 118 9.13 3.95 10.11
C ASP A 118 10.63 3.66 9.87
N THR A 119 10.97 2.96 8.76
CA THR A 119 12.36 2.69 8.37
C THR A 119 13.08 3.98 8.03
N LEU A 120 14.24 4.20 8.65
CA LEU A 120 15.11 5.34 8.33
C LEU A 120 15.80 5.11 6.99
N LEU A 121 15.46 5.94 6.00
CA LEU A 121 16.02 5.91 4.63
C LEU A 121 16.33 7.32 4.15
N ASN A 122 17.19 7.42 3.13
CA ASN A 122 17.36 8.63 2.33
C ASN A 122 16.10 8.83 1.48
N LEU A 123 15.41 9.94 1.63
CA LEU A 123 14.18 10.22 0.88
C LEU A 123 14.43 10.53 -0.62
N GLY A 124 15.65 10.32 -1.11
CA GLY A 124 16.05 10.59 -2.50
C GLY A 124 16.48 12.05 -2.76
N ASN A 125 16.78 12.80 -1.70
CA ASN A 125 17.21 14.20 -1.75
C ASN A 125 18.18 14.56 -0.61
N ASP A 126 18.96 13.59 -0.15
CA ASP A 126 19.88 13.65 0.99
C ASP A 126 19.22 13.99 2.34
N THR A 127 17.90 13.95 2.40
CA THR A 127 17.15 14.03 3.66
C THR A 127 16.86 12.62 4.16
N TYR A 128 17.31 12.31 5.37
CA TYR A 128 17.10 11.02 6.01
C TYR A 128 15.96 11.13 7.03
N SER A 129 14.89 10.37 6.79
CA SER A 129 13.70 10.33 7.65
C SER A 129 12.99 8.99 7.55
N LYS A 130 11.83 8.86 8.21
CA LYS A 130 10.95 7.71 8.06
C LYS A 130 10.53 7.56 6.60
N ALA A 131 10.56 6.35 6.06
CA ALA A 131 10.26 6.06 4.66
C ALA A 131 8.89 6.60 4.21
N ASN A 132 7.87 6.54 5.07
CA ASN A 132 6.53 7.02 4.76
C ASN A 132 6.46 8.53 4.47
N ALA A 133 7.41 9.31 4.98
CA ALA A 133 7.48 10.76 4.74
C ALA A 133 7.78 11.11 3.28
N ALA A 134 8.44 10.22 2.52
CA ALA A 134 8.76 10.47 1.11
C ALA A 134 7.50 10.80 0.29
N TYR A 135 6.41 10.06 0.54
CA TYR A 135 5.14 10.32 -0.14
C TYR A 135 4.53 11.68 0.24
N ALA A 136 4.65 12.10 1.48
CA ALA A 136 4.16 13.41 1.95
C ALA A 136 4.92 14.59 1.31
N TYR A 137 6.22 14.43 1.06
CA TYR A 137 7.06 15.50 0.50
C TYR A 137 6.91 15.66 -1.01
N GLY A 138 6.77 14.59 -1.78
CA GLY A 138 6.76 14.68 -3.23
C GLY A 138 5.87 13.64 -3.93
N GLY A 139 4.90 13.07 -3.22
CA GLY A 139 3.96 12.09 -3.77
C GLY A 139 4.63 10.79 -4.22
N PRO A 140 3.99 10.08 -5.16
CA PRO A 140 4.50 8.81 -5.64
C PRO A 140 5.89 8.92 -6.28
N GLU A 141 6.22 10.04 -6.94
CA GLU A 141 7.52 10.25 -7.59
C GLU A 141 8.66 10.25 -6.57
N GLN A 142 8.50 10.96 -5.46
CA GLN A 142 9.49 11.00 -4.39
C GLN A 142 9.59 9.66 -3.66
N ALA A 143 8.45 9.01 -3.40
CA ALA A 143 8.43 7.70 -2.75
C ALA A 143 9.11 6.62 -3.63
N ILE A 144 8.89 6.64 -4.94
CA ILE A 144 9.55 5.72 -5.88
C ILE A 144 11.06 6.03 -5.97
N THR A 145 11.44 7.30 -6.03
CA THR A 145 12.87 7.70 -5.99
C THR A 145 13.54 7.16 -4.72
N MET A 146 12.91 7.35 -3.56
CA MET A 146 13.41 6.79 -2.30
C MET A 146 13.60 5.27 -2.40
N LEU A 147 12.59 4.54 -2.89
CA LEU A 147 12.67 3.07 -3.01
C LEU A 147 13.77 2.66 -4.00
N ASN A 148 13.82 3.26 -5.17
CA ASN A 148 14.80 2.92 -6.20
C ASN A 148 16.23 3.17 -5.73
N THR A 149 16.49 4.31 -5.07
CA THR A 149 17.87 4.70 -4.72
C THR A 149 18.40 4.02 -3.45
N ASN A 150 17.54 3.65 -2.49
CA ASN A 150 17.98 2.92 -1.31
C ASN A 150 17.99 1.40 -1.51
N LEU A 151 17.25 0.86 -2.47
CA LEU A 151 17.02 -0.57 -2.62
C LEU A 151 17.52 -1.13 -3.95
N ASP A 152 18.16 -0.30 -4.77
CA ASP A 152 18.62 -0.67 -6.11
C ASP A 152 17.51 -1.27 -7.00
N LEU A 153 16.36 -0.62 -7.00
CA LEU A 153 15.20 -1.07 -7.77
C LEU A 153 15.00 -0.23 -9.03
N ASN A 154 14.22 -0.77 -9.96
CA ASN A 154 13.70 -0.06 -11.14
C ASN A 154 12.18 -0.11 -11.12
N ILE A 155 11.59 0.65 -10.22
CA ILE A 155 10.13 0.85 -10.17
C ILE A 155 9.77 1.96 -11.14
N THR A 156 8.93 1.64 -12.13
CA THR A 156 8.49 2.57 -13.18
C THR A 156 7.02 2.93 -13.07
N ASP A 157 6.27 2.15 -12.30
CA ASP A 157 4.82 2.29 -12.21
C ASP A 157 4.31 2.09 -10.78
N TYR A 158 3.15 2.69 -10.49
CA TYR A 158 2.55 2.63 -9.16
C TYR A 158 1.03 2.57 -9.20
N ALA A 159 0.47 2.17 -8.07
CA ALA A 159 -0.92 2.41 -7.73
C ALA A 159 -1.03 2.94 -6.29
N THR A 160 -1.87 3.96 -6.10
CA THR A 160 -2.21 4.51 -4.79
C THR A 160 -3.69 4.28 -4.52
N VAL A 161 -3.99 3.73 -3.35
CA VAL A 161 -5.34 3.44 -2.89
C VAL A 161 -5.58 4.07 -1.52
N LYS A 162 -6.86 4.32 -1.20
CA LYS A 162 -7.33 4.73 0.13
C LYS A 162 -8.06 3.58 0.82
N PHE A 163 -8.38 3.76 2.09
CA PHE A 163 -9.14 2.76 2.86
C PHE A 163 -10.55 2.51 2.31
N ASP A 164 -11.22 3.54 1.76
CA ASP A 164 -12.53 3.38 1.12
C ASP A 164 -12.48 2.45 -0.10
N ALA A 165 -11.43 2.55 -0.94
CA ALA A 165 -11.24 1.64 -2.05
C ALA A 165 -10.99 0.18 -1.59
N LEU A 166 -10.19 -0.01 -0.53
CA LEU A 166 -9.95 -1.34 0.02
C LEU A 166 -11.23 -1.96 0.59
N ALA A 167 -12.02 -1.19 1.34
CA ALA A 167 -13.28 -1.68 1.90
C ALA A 167 -14.28 -2.02 0.77
N THR A 168 -14.40 -1.15 -0.25
CA THR A 168 -15.31 -1.36 -1.37
C THR A 168 -14.98 -2.61 -2.18
N ILE A 169 -13.70 -2.83 -2.53
CA ILE A 169 -13.30 -4.04 -3.27
C ILE A 169 -13.61 -5.33 -2.48
N ILE A 170 -13.44 -5.30 -1.16
CA ILE A 170 -13.73 -6.45 -0.31
C ILE A 170 -15.24 -6.73 -0.30
N ASP A 171 -16.08 -5.71 -0.18
CA ASP A 171 -17.53 -5.86 -0.20
C ASP A 171 -18.04 -6.34 -1.55
N ASP A 172 -17.54 -5.82 -2.66
CA ASP A 172 -17.86 -6.25 -4.02
C ASP A 172 -17.48 -7.72 -4.26
N LEU A 173 -16.36 -8.17 -3.68
CA LEU A 173 -15.96 -9.59 -3.70
C LEU A 173 -16.82 -10.46 -2.80
N GLY A 174 -17.68 -9.89 -1.96
CA GLY A 174 -18.56 -10.56 -1.01
C GLY A 174 -17.84 -10.92 0.27
N GLY A 175 -17.04 -10.03 0.83
CA GLY A 175 -16.33 -10.18 2.10
C GLY A 175 -15.14 -11.14 2.05
N LEU A 176 -14.47 -11.35 3.18
CA LEU A 176 -13.33 -12.27 3.34
C LEU A 176 -13.57 -13.24 4.51
N ASP A 177 -13.26 -14.52 4.29
CA ASP A 177 -13.31 -15.53 5.37
C ASP A 177 -11.93 -15.62 6.03
N MET A 178 -11.80 -15.17 7.28
CA MET A 178 -10.52 -15.00 7.95
C MET A 178 -10.47 -15.70 9.29
N ASP A 179 -9.31 -16.31 9.58
CA ASP A 179 -8.98 -16.77 10.92
C ASP A 179 -8.23 -15.66 11.65
N MET A 180 -8.72 -15.32 12.86
CA MET A 180 -8.20 -14.25 13.71
C MET A 180 -8.06 -14.72 15.14
N SER A 181 -7.07 -14.20 15.85
CA SER A 181 -6.94 -14.40 17.30
C SER A 181 -7.97 -13.54 18.06
N TYR A 182 -8.17 -13.88 19.34
CA TYR A 182 -9.02 -13.06 20.22
C TYR A 182 -8.55 -11.59 20.26
N ALA A 183 -7.25 -11.37 20.43
CA ALA A 183 -6.68 -10.03 20.44
C ALA A 183 -6.92 -9.28 19.11
N GLU A 184 -6.79 -9.98 17.97
CA GLU A 184 -7.08 -9.38 16.67
C GLU A 184 -8.55 -8.98 16.51
N ILE A 185 -9.50 -9.78 17.04
CA ILE A 185 -10.94 -9.45 16.98
C ILE A 185 -11.21 -8.19 17.80
N VAL A 186 -10.68 -8.11 19.04
CA VAL A 186 -10.83 -6.93 19.90
C VAL A 186 -10.31 -5.69 19.20
N HIS A 187 -9.06 -5.72 18.74
CA HIS A 187 -8.44 -4.57 18.08
C HIS A 187 -9.11 -4.21 16.75
N MET A 188 -9.55 -5.19 15.96
CA MET A 188 -10.30 -4.94 14.74
C MET A 188 -11.61 -4.20 15.04
N ASN A 189 -12.38 -4.65 16.02
CA ASN A 189 -13.62 -3.98 16.43
C ASN A 189 -13.35 -2.52 16.84
N ASN A 190 -12.24 -2.27 17.57
CA ASN A 190 -11.82 -0.94 17.95
C ASN A 190 -11.56 -0.05 16.74
N TYR A 191 -10.83 -0.54 15.74
CA TYR A 191 -10.55 0.22 14.52
C TYR A 191 -11.77 0.39 13.59
N CYS A 192 -12.85 -0.41 13.76
CA CYS A 192 -14.03 -0.31 12.90
C CYS A 192 -14.74 1.02 13.00
N VAL A 193 -14.74 1.68 14.16
CA VAL A 193 -15.38 3.01 14.34
C VAL A 193 -14.73 4.02 13.42
N GLU A 194 -13.43 4.21 13.58
CA GLU A 194 -12.67 5.18 12.78
C GLU A 194 -12.69 4.80 11.29
N THR A 195 -12.56 3.50 10.96
CA THR A 195 -12.63 3.03 9.57
C THR A 195 -14.01 3.30 8.94
N ALA A 196 -15.09 3.13 9.68
CA ALA A 196 -16.43 3.45 9.21
C ALA A 196 -16.61 4.95 8.97
N GLU A 197 -16.08 5.78 9.84
CA GLU A 197 -16.08 7.25 9.66
C GLU A 197 -15.26 7.65 8.43
N ASP A 198 -14.05 7.10 8.26
CA ASP A 198 -13.17 7.42 7.13
C ASP A 198 -13.74 6.98 5.78
N THR A 199 -14.43 5.84 5.74
CA THR A 199 -14.98 5.25 4.51
C THR A 199 -16.42 5.65 4.21
N GLY A 200 -17.17 6.10 5.23
CA GLY A 200 -18.60 6.33 5.15
C GLY A 200 -19.45 5.05 5.04
N LEU A 201 -18.84 3.88 5.26
CA LEU A 201 -19.50 2.58 5.20
C LEU A 201 -19.93 2.11 6.59
N SER A 202 -21.00 1.29 6.62
CA SER A 202 -21.51 0.74 7.87
C SER A 202 -20.86 -0.61 8.21
N TYR A 203 -20.81 -0.93 9.49
CA TYR A 203 -20.36 -2.23 10.00
C TYR A 203 -21.21 -2.69 11.19
N THR A 204 -21.04 -3.96 11.55
CA THR A 204 -21.53 -4.50 12.81
C THR A 204 -20.33 -5.10 13.53
N PRO A 205 -20.06 -4.78 14.80
CA PRO A 205 -19.00 -5.40 15.56
C PRO A 205 -19.17 -6.92 15.64
N ILE A 206 -18.07 -7.65 15.64
CA ILE A 206 -18.07 -9.08 15.87
C ILE A 206 -18.25 -9.30 17.37
N GLU A 207 -19.23 -10.13 17.73
CA GLU A 207 -19.40 -10.59 19.12
C GLU A 207 -18.13 -11.34 19.56
N LEU A 208 -17.59 -10.96 20.71
CA LEU A 208 -16.37 -11.56 21.23
C LEU A 208 -16.63 -12.99 21.69
N PRO A 209 -15.80 -13.97 21.30
CA PRO A 209 -15.88 -15.32 21.85
C PRO A 209 -15.45 -15.31 23.32
N GLU A 210 -15.59 -16.46 24.00
CA GLU A 210 -15.04 -16.62 25.34
C GLU A 210 -13.53 -16.32 25.34
N LYS A 211 -13.11 -15.46 26.28
CA LYS A 211 -11.72 -14.99 26.36
C LYS A 211 -10.79 -16.18 26.68
N PRO A 212 -9.86 -16.54 25.78
CA PRO A 212 -8.93 -17.64 26.04
C PRO A 212 -7.78 -17.22 26.96
N GLU A 213 -7.07 -18.19 27.54
CA GLU A 213 -5.87 -17.93 28.34
C GLU A 213 -4.75 -17.27 27.49
N ASP A 214 -4.56 -17.74 26.26
CA ASP A 214 -3.63 -17.12 25.28
C ASP A 214 -4.44 -16.45 24.17
N GLN A 215 -4.53 -15.13 24.24
CA GLN A 215 -5.37 -14.33 23.35
C GLN A 215 -4.82 -14.21 21.92
N GLU A 216 -3.55 -14.52 21.70
CA GLU A 216 -2.94 -14.41 20.37
C GLU A 216 -2.86 -15.74 19.62
N LYS A 217 -2.90 -16.88 20.31
CA LYS A 217 -2.76 -18.20 19.66
C LYS A 217 -4.06 -18.85 19.23
N VAL A 218 -5.14 -18.68 20.01
CA VAL A 218 -6.42 -19.30 19.67
C VAL A 218 -7.05 -18.56 18.50
N GLN A 219 -7.38 -19.28 17.44
CA GLN A 219 -7.95 -18.71 16.21
C GLN A 219 -9.44 -18.99 16.10
N TYR A 220 -10.17 -18.00 15.63
CA TYR A 220 -11.60 -18.04 15.38
C TYR A 220 -11.87 -17.61 13.95
N SER A 221 -12.74 -18.33 13.23
CA SER A 221 -13.05 -18.06 11.82
C SER A 221 -14.28 -17.16 11.71
N TYR A 222 -14.13 -16.05 10.98
CA TYR A 222 -15.21 -15.09 10.72
C TYR A 222 -15.25 -14.69 9.24
N HIS A 223 -16.45 -14.33 8.81
CA HIS A 223 -16.69 -13.70 7.52
C HIS A 223 -16.71 -12.18 7.71
N LEU A 224 -15.71 -11.47 7.22
CA LEU A 224 -15.52 -10.03 7.38
C LEU A 224 -16.08 -9.26 6.20
N ASN A 225 -16.76 -8.15 6.46
CA ASN A 225 -17.09 -7.14 5.45
C ASN A 225 -15.90 -6.21 5.18
N GLY A 226 -16.06 -5.25 4.25
CA GLY A 226 -15.01 -4.33 3.84
C GLY A 226 -14.45 -3.49 4.99
N VAL A 227 -15.33 -2.92 5.85
CA VAL A 227 -14.91 -2.13 7.01
C VAL A 227 -14.10 -2.99 7.99
N GLN A 228 -14.59 -4.17 8.34
CA GLN A 228 -13.93 -5.08 9.28
C GLN A 228 -12.55 -5.53 8.76
N ALA A 229 -12.48 -5.97 7.49
CA ALA A 229 -11.22 -6.43 6.92
C ALA A 229 -10.21 -5.27 6.72
N THR A 230 -10.68 -4.06 6.41
CA THR A 230 -9.83 -2.87 6.38
C THR A 230 -9.33 -2.51 7.78
N SER A 231 -10.17 -2.59 8.79
CA SER A 231 -9.80 -2.39 10.19
C SER A 231 -8.77 -3.41 10.67
N TYR A 232 -8.91 -4.67 10.26
CA TYR A 232 -7.91 -5.71 10.51
C TYR A 232 -6.52 -5.34 9.94
N CYS A 233 -6.46 -4.70 8.76
CA CYS A 233 -5.23 -4.19 8.17
C CYS A 233 -4.61 -3.00 8.96
N ARG A 234 -5.36 -2.36 9.84
CA ARG A 234 -4.91 -1.20 10.65
C ARG A 234 -4.37 -1.59 12.01
N ILE A 235 -4.60 -2.82 12.48
CA ILE A 235 -4.19 -3.29 13.80
C ILE A 235 -2.68 -3.11 14.01
N ARG A 236 -2.31 -2.42 15.09
CA ARG A 236 -0.92 -2.20 15.53
C ARG A 236 -0.62 -2.81 16.90
N TYR A 237 -1.65 -2.97 17.73
CA TYR A 237 -1.55 -3.31 19.15
C TYR A 237 -1.60 -4.84 19.37
N THR A 238 -0.69 -5.56 18.73
CA THR A 238 -0.42 -6.99 18.97
C THR A 238 1.07 -7.15 19.22
N ALA A 239 1.50 -8.29 19.75
CA ALA A 239 2.92 -8.56 20.07
C ALA A 239 3.88 -8.32 18.87
N SER A 240 3.39 -8.43 17.64
CA SER A 240 4.15 -8.19 16.41
C SER A 240 4.18 -6.74 15.93
N LEU A 241 3.48 -5.82 16.60
CA LEU A 241 3.48 -4.37 16.33
C LEU A 241 3.28 -4.02 14.83
N ASP A 242 4.08 -3.07 14.31
CA ASP A 242 3.98 -2.59 12.92
C ASP A 242 4.32 -3.67 11.89
N MET A 243 5.18 -4.64 12.23
CA MET A 243 5.50 -5.80 11.40
C MET A 243 4.27 -6.68 11.19
N GLY A 244 3.52 -6.97 12.26
CA GLY A 244 2.25 -7.70 12.17
C GLY A 244 1.20 -6.96 11.36
N ARG A 245 1.15 -5.63 11.42
CA ARG A 245 0.27 -4.83 10.56
C ARG A 245 0.57 -5.07 9.08
N THR A 246 1.84 -5.01 8.68
CA THR A 246 2.21 -5.22 7.27
C THR A 246 1.97 -6.65 6.80
N GLU A 247 2.10 -7.64 7.69
CA GLU A 247 1.75 -9.04 7.41
C GLU A 247 0.24 -9.20 7.19
N ARG A 248 -0.60 -8.58 8.03
CA ARG A 248 -2.06 -8.57 7.85
C ARG A 248 -2.47 -7.93 6.53
N GLN A 249 -1.84 -6.84 6.14
CA GLN A 249 -2.07 -6.18 4.85
C GLN A 249 -1.76 -7.12 3.68
N ARG A 250 -0.61 -7.80 3.70
CA ARG A 250 -0.27 -8.77 2.65
C ARG A 250 -1.24 -9.95 2.61
N LYS A 251 -1.65 -10.48 3.77
CA LYS A 251 -2.66 -11.54 3.88
C LYS A 251 -3.97 -11.13 3.22
N VAL A 252 -4.47 -9.94 3.50
CA VAL A 252 -5.71 -9.42 2.89
C VAL A 252 -5.56 -9.24 1.38
N ILE A 253 -4.43 -8.71 0.89
CA ILE A 253 -4.15 -8.58 -0.54
C ILE A 253 -4.16 -9.96 -1.24
N GLN A 254 -3.51 -10.97 -0.66
CA GLN A 254 -3.53 -12.33 -1.21
C GLN A 254 -4.95 -12.88 -1.31
N MET A 255 -5.79 -12.66 -0.29
CA MET A 255 -7.18 -13.10 -0.27
C MET A 255 -8.04 -12.37 -1.31
N ILE A 256 -7.85 -11.05 -1.47
CA ILE A 256 -8.50 -10.24 -2.51
C ILE A 256 -8.14 -10.79 -3.90
N VAL A 257 -6.85 -10.99 -4.19
CA VAL A 257 -6.39 -11.52 -5.46
C VAL A 257 -6.96 -12.92 -5.72
N TYR A 258 -6.95 -13.79 -4.71
CA TYR A 258 -7.55 -15.11 -4.82
C TYR A 258 -9.04 -15.04 -5.17
N LYS A 259 -9.83 -14.23 -4.46
CA LYS A 259 -11.27 -14.07 -4.72
C LYS A 259 -11.54 -13.41 -6.08
N ALA A 260 -10.76 -12.40 -6.46
CA ALA A 260 -10.89 -11.72 -7.75
C ALA A 260 -10.65 -12.67 -8.93
N LYS A 261 -9.66 -13.56 -8.85
CA LYS A 261 -9.39 -14.59 -9.87
C LYS A 261 -10.56 -15.56 -10.09
N HIS A 262 -11.34 -15.80 -9.06
CA HIS A 262 -12.50 -16.71 -9.09
C HIS A 262 -13.84 -15.97 -9.27
N ALA A 263 -13.80 -14.63 -9.34
CA ALA A 263 -15.00 -13.81 -9.56
C ALA A 263 -15.46 -13.88 -11.02
N GLY A 264 -16.76 -13.91 -11.23
CA GLY A 264 -17.32 -13.80 -12.57
C GLY A 264 -17.17 -12.39 -13.15
N LEU A 265 -17.20 -12.27 -14.48
CA LEU A 265 -17.04 -10.98 -15.19
C LEU A 265 -17.95 -9.86 -14.69
N SER A 266 -19.18 -10.19 -14.25
CA SER A 266 -20.10 -9.19 -13.69
C SER A 266 -19.55 -8.55 -12.41
N LYS A 267 -18.97 -9.36 -11.49
CA LYS A 267 -18.34 -8.83 -10.28
C LYS A 267 -17.11 -7.99 -10.60
N ILE A 268 -16.28 -8.45 -11.53
CA ILE A 268 -15.11 -7.67 -11.97
C ILE A 268 -15.53 -6.32 -12.55
N PHE A 269 -16.61 -6.27 -13.34
CA PHE A 269 -17.12 -5.02 -13.86
C PHE A 269 -17.65 -4.09 -12.75
N ASN A 270 -18.31 -4.62 -11.72
CA ASN A 270 -18.74 -3.81 -10.57
C ASN A 270 -17.52 -3.23 -9.83
N ILE A 271 -16.53 -4.07 -9.51
CA ILE A 271 -15.26 -3.62 -8.90
C ILE A 271 -14.62 -2.51 -9.74
N MET A 272 -14.55 -2.66 -11.06
CA MET A 272 -14.01 -1.60 -11.93
C MET A 272 -14.84 -0.31 -11.85
N ASP A 273 -16.18 -0.42 -11.80
CA ASP A 273 -17.06 0.73 -11.74
C ASP A 273 -16.95 1.49 -10.40
N ASP A 274 -16.80 0.79 -9.30
CA ASP A 274 -16.84 1.33 -7.95
C ASP A 274 -15.45 1.72 -7.43
N VAL A 275 -14.39 0.91 -7.74
CA VAL A 275 -13.04 1.09 -7.21
C VAL A 275 -12.14 1.94 -8.09
N PHE A 276 -12.24 1.86 -9.43
CA PHE A 276 -11.34 2.61 -10.33
C PHE A 276 -11.35 4.13 -10.11
N PRO A 277 -12.49 4.79 -9.78
CA PRO A 277 -12.47 6.20 -9.41
C PRO A 277 -11.68 6.52 -8.13
N MET A 278 -11.46 5.52 -7.28
CA MET A 278 -10.77 5.63 -5.98
C MET A 278 -9.28 5.26 -6.05
N VAL A 279 -8.78 4.91 -7.25
CA VAL A 279 -7.38 4.52 -7.48
C VAL A 279 -6.68 5.58 -8.32
N THR A 280 -5.48 5.98 -7.91
CA THR A 280 -4.56 6.76 -8.74
C THR A 280 -3.40 5.86 -9.18
N THR A 281 -3.07 5.84 -10.47
CA THR A 281 -2.01 4.99 -11.00
C THR A 281 -1.29 5.67 -12.17
N SER A 282 -0.02 5.29 -12.38
CA SER A 282 0.74 5.66 -13.59
C SER A 282 0.33 4.83 -14.81
N LEU A 283 -0.28 3.66 -14.61
CA LEU A 283 -0.67 2.74 -15.67
C LEU A 283 -1.77 3.38 -16.55
N GLY A 284 -1.51 3.42 -17.85
CA GLY A 284 -2.50 3.82 -18.84
C GLY A 284 -3.51 2.71 -19.13
N LYS A 285 -4.52 3.03 -19.93
CA LYS A 285 -5.56 2.07 -20.32
C LYS A 285 -4.97 0.87 -21.07
N GLU A 286 -4.01 1.12 -21.94
CA GLU A 286 -3.33 0.09 -22.71
C GLU A 286 -2.56 -0.87 -21.81
N ASP A 287 -1.90 -0.34 -20.78
CA ASP A 287 -1.14 -1.13 -19.81
C ASP A 287 -2.08 -2.04 -19.01
N ILE A 288 -3.18 -1.47 -18.49
CA ILE A 288 -4.20 -2.22 -17.75
C ILE A 288 -4.85 -3.30 -18.65
N LEU A 289 -5.15 -2.98 -19.93
CA LEU A 289 -5.70 -3.95 -20.88
C LEU A 289 -4.76 -5.12 -21.15
N GLN A 290 -3.46 -4.88 -21.19
CA GLN A 290 -2.46 -5.94 -21.36
C GLN A 290 -2.35 -6.82 -20.10
N LEU A 291 -2.54 -6.24 -18.93
CA LEU A 291 -2.50 -6.98 -17.65
C LEU A 291 -3.76 -7.83 -17.41
N LEU A 292 -4.95 -7.34 -17.81
CA LEU A 292 -6.23 -8.00 -17.51
C LEU A 292 -6.31 -9.48 -17.95
N PRO A 293 -5.94 -9.87 -19.19
CA PRO A 293 -5.99 -11.27 -19.61
C PRO A 293 -5.02 -12.18 -18.83
N THR A 294 -3.93 -11.59 -18.31
CA THR A 294 -2.88 -12.33 -17.62
C THR A 294 -3.14 -12.45 -16.12
N LEU A 295 -4.09 -11.64 -15.56
CA LEU A 295 -4.43 -11.65 -14.13
C LEU A 295 -4.79 -13.05 -13.60
N ILE A 296 -5.46 -13.88 -14.41
CA ILE A 296 -5.81 -15.25 -14.04
C ILE A 296 -4.56 -16.11 -13.81
N GLY A 297 -3.48 -15.81 -14.53
CA GLY A 297 -2.20 -16.53 -14.42
C GLY A 297 -1.31 -16.08 -13.26
N TYR A 298 -1.50 -14.87 -12.73
CA TYR A 298 -0.67 -14.38 -11.63
C TYR A 298 -0.95 -15.13 -10.33
N SER A 299 0.10 -15.46 -9.58
CA SER A 299 0.01 -15.98 -8.21
C SER A 299 0.88 -15.16 -7.29
N ILE A 300 0.39 -14.89 -6.09
CA ILE A 300 1.21 -14.30 -5.02
C ILE A 300 1.72 -15.46 -4.19
N ASP A 301 2.96 -15.87 -4.45
CA ASP A 301 3.53 -17.08 -3.86
C ASP A 301 4.27 -16.77 -2.57
N GLU A 302 5.06 -15.70 -2.54
CA GLU A 302 5.88 -15.35 -1.39
C GLU A 302 5.71 -13.89 -1.00
N THR A 303 5.80 -13.64 0.32
CA THR A 303 5.75 -12.27 0.86
C THR A 303 6.81 -12.06 1.93
N ALA A 304 7.37 -10.84 2.01
CA ALA A 304 8.37 -10.47 2.97
C ALA A 304 8.15 -9.05 3.52
N GLY A 305 8.90 -8.69 4.55
CA GLY A 305 9.03 -7.33 5.07
C GLY A 305 10.45 -6.81 4.89
N PHE A 306 10.60 -5.50 4.70
CA PHE A 306 11.88 -4.83 4.61
C PHE A 306 11.96 -3.68 5.63
N PRO A 307 13.09 -3.54 6.33
CA PRO A 307 14.28 -4.38 6.28
C PRO A 307 14.06 -5.77 6.92
N SER A 308 14.77 -6.79 6.42
CA SER A 308 14.74 -8.15 6.97
C SER A 308 15.53 -8.28 8.27
N SER A 309 16.57 -7.45 8.43
CA SER A 309 17.38 -7.33 9.64
C SER A 309 17.42 -5.88 10.08
N TYR A 310 16.92 -5.60 11.27
CA TYR A 310 16.74 -4.25 11.79
C TYR A 310 16.91 -4.18 13.31
N LYS A 311 17.10 -2.96 13.78
CA LYS A 311 17.06 -2.54 15.18
C LYS A 311 16.24 -1.25 15.29
N PHE A 312 16.11 -0.72 16.49
CA PHE A 312 15.34 0.48 16.77
C PHE A 312 16.23 1.61 17.27
N SER A 313 15.76 2.85 17.08
CA SER A 313 16.38 4.05 17.61
C SER A 313 15.33 5.14 17.83
N ASN A 314 15.62 6.06 18.75
CA ASN A 314 14.77 7.20 19.05
C ASN A 314 15.38 8.54 18.59
N VAL A 315 16.44 8.53 17.82
CA VAL A 315 17.20 9.73 17.40
C VAL A 315 16.32 10.68 16.54
N LYS A 316 15.36 10.14 15.79
CA LYS A 316 14.39 10.91 14.97
C LYS A 316 12.94 10.50 15.29
N GLY A 317 12.59 10.39 16.57
CA GLY A 317 11.42 9.69 17.03
C GLY A 317 11.62 8.17 16.92
N SER A 318 10.60 7.37 17.23
CA SER A 318 10.69 5.91 17.11
C SER A 318 10.89 5.52 15.64
N ILE A 319 12.06 5.00 15.29
CA ILE A 319 12.45 4.59 13.94
C ILE A 319 12.97 3.16 13.90
N ILE A 320 12.78 2.52 12.75
CA ILE A 320 13.37 1.24 12.40
C ILE A 320 14.65 1.52 11.60
N VAL A 321 15.75 0.92 12.03
CA VAL A 321 17.06 1.11 11.42
C VAL A 321 17.53 -0.22 10.84
N PRO A 322 17.77 -0.32 9.52
CA PRO A 322 18.43 -1.50 8.97
C PRO A 322 19.77 -1.72 9.68
N THR A 323 20.02 -2.93 10.19
CA THR A 323 21.30 -3.22 10.87
C THR A 323 22.49 -2.96 9.95
N ASP A 324 22.32 -3.25 8.68
CA ASP A 324 23.20 -2.93 7.56
C ASP A 324 22.33 -2.88 6.29
N LEU A 325 22.25 -1.72 5.66
CA LEU A 325 21.40 -1.55 4.48
C LEU A 325 21.92 -2.41 3.31
N VAL A 326 23.24 -2.53 3.16
CA VAL A 326 23.86 -3.32 2.08
C VAL A 326 23.41 -4.77 2.15
N SER A 327 23.53 -5.42 3.30
CA SER A 327 23.10 -6.82 3.50
C SER A 327 21.59 -6.98 3.31
N ASN A 328 20.78 -6.01 3.77
CA ASN A 328 19.33 -6.02 3.58
C ASN A 328 18.94 -5.94 2.10
N VAL A 329 19.66 -5.15 1.30
CA VAL A 329 19.43 -5.04 -0.15
C VAL A 329 19.86 -6.33 -0.87
N GLN A 330 20.94 -6.97 -0.48
CA GLN A 330 21.32 -8.29 -1.01
C GLN A 330 20.22 -9.34 -0.80
N GLU A 331 19.70 -9.46 0.43
CA GLU A 331 18.62 -10.39 0.74
C GLU A 331 17.32 -10.01 0.00
N LEU A 332 17.06 -8.72 -0.20
CA LEU A 332 15.91 -8.25 -0.98
C LEU A 332 16.01 -8.70 -2.44
N HIS A 333 17.16 -8.51 -3.10
CA HIS A 333 17.36 -8.92 -4.50
C HIS A 333 17.33 -10.43 -4.67
N LYS A 334 17.90 -11.17 -3.72
CA LYS A 334 17.79 -12.64 -3.67
C LYS A 334 16.33 -13.08 -3.54
N PHE A 335 15.54 -12.41 -2.71
CA PHE A 335 14.11 -12.70 -2.56
C PHE A 335 13.34 -12.36 -3.83
N LEU A 336 13.45 -11.13 -4.34
CA LEU A 336 12.64 -10.66 -5.48
C LEU A 336 13.02 -11.35 -6.80
N TYR A 337 14.32 -11.47 -7.06
CA TYR A 337 14.84 -11.84 -8.39
C TYR A 337 15.63 -13.15 -8.40
N GLY A 338 15.85 -13.77 -7.24
CA GLY A 338 16.65 -14.99 -7.12
C GLY A 338 18.16 -14.76 -7.21
N ASP A 339 18.65 -13.52 -7.23
CA ASP A 339 20.07 -13.20 -7.32
C ASP A 339 20.74 -13.22 -5.94
N ALA A 340 21.29 -14.38 -5.59
CA ALA A 340 22.01 -14.57 -4.34
C ALA A 340 23.39 -13.87 -4.27
N ASN A 341 23.90 -13.40 -5.40
CA ASN A 341 25.23 -12.79 -5.52
C ASN A 341 25.16 -11.29 -5.85
N TYR A 342 24.00 -10.68 -5.71
CA TYR A 342 23.81 -9.26 -5.98
C TYR A 342 24.80 -8.39 -5.19
N THR A 343 25.43 -7.47 -5.86
CA THR A 343 26.34 -6.49 -5.24
C THR A 343 25.63 -5.12 -5.27
N PRO A 344 25.22 -4.59 -4.10
CA PRO A 344 24.58 -3.29 -4.03
C PRO A 344 25.45 -2.15 -4.54
N SER A 345 24.81 -1.12 -5.07
CA SER A 345 25.44 0.06 -5.65
C SER A 345 26.26 0.87 -4.65
N ALA A 346 27.09 1.75 -5.17
CA ALA A 346 27.80 2.74 -4.36
C ALA A 346 26.85 3.66 -3.59
N THR A 347 25.69 3.97 -4.17
CA THR A 347 24.62 4.77 -3.53
C THR A 347 24.04 4.06 -2.31
N VAL A 348 23.74 2.76 -2.40
CA VAL A 348 23.23 1.97 -1.25
C VAL A 348 24.29 1.90 -0.15
N THR A 349 25.55 1.72 -0.52
CA THR A 349 26.68 1.69 0.44
C THR A 349 26.80 3.02 1.17
N ALA A 350 26.78 4.15 0.45
CA ALA A 350 26.85 5.48 1.04
C ALA A 350 25.64 5.76 1.96
N ASN A 351 24.42 5.35 1.54
CA ASN A 351 23.23 5.47 2.37
C ASN A 351 23.32 4.63 3.64
N SER A 352 23.89 3.41 3.58
CA SER A 352 24.12 2.55 4.75
C SER A 352 25.03 3.21 5.77
N GLU A 353 26.17 3.75 5.31
CA GLU A 353 27.12 4.46 6.17
C GLU A 353 26.47 5.70 6.81
N LYS A 354 25.70 6.46 6.05
CA LYS A 354 25.04 7.67 6.53
C LYS A 354 23.94 7.38 7.55
N ILE A 355 23.15 6.32 7.35
CA ILE A 355 22.15 5.87 8.33
C ILE A 355 22.83 5.56 9.66
N LEU A 356 23.94 4.79 9.66
CA LEU A 356 24.66 4.46 10.87
C LEU A 356 25.29 5.70 11.53
N GLU A 357 25.81 6.65 10.75
CA GLU A 357 26.33 7.92 11.27
C GLU A 357 25.23 8.70 12.02
N ILE A 358 24.02 8.82 11.41
CA ILE A 358 22.87 9.57 11.98
C ILE A 358 22.47 9.01 13.34
N VAL A 359 22.47 7.69 13.52
CA VAL A 359 22.10 7.03 14.78
C VAL A 359 23.26 6.91 15.76
N GLY A 360 24.45 7.42 15.41
CA GLY A 360 25.64 7.42 16.27
C GLY A 360 26.35 6.06 16.34
N GLY A 361 26.14 5.19 15.34
CA GLY A 361 26.74 3.88 15.20
C GLY A 361 25.88 2.71 15.69
N ALA A 362 26.24 1.52 15.26
CA ALA A 362 25.47 0.29 15.54
C ALA A 362 25.33 -0.04 17.05
N SER A 363 26.26 0.44 17.90
CA SER A 363 26.20 0.24 19.35
C SER A 363 25.08 1.02 20.05
N ASN A 364 24.49 2.00 19.38
CA ASN A 364 23.40 2.85 19.90
C ASN A 364 22.02 2.36 19.47
N LEU A 365 21.95 1.19 18.87
CA LEU A 365 20.68 0.62 18.40
C LEU A 365 20.12 -0.37 19.42
N ASP A 366 18.81 -0.28 19.64
CA ASP A 366 18.06 -1.14 20.56
C ASP A 366 17.48 -2.35 19.83
N ASP A 367 17.49 -3.51 20.50
CA ASP A 367 16.84 -4.73 19.98
C ASP A 367 15.30 -4.68 20.13
N VAL A 368 14.80 -3.81 21.01
CA VAL A 368 13.37 -3.66 21.33
C VAL A 368 12.97 -2.21 21.12
N GLN A 369 11.80 -1.99 20.55
CA GLN A 369 11.21 -0.67 20.41
C GLN A 369 10.81 -0.13 21.78
N THR A 370 11.42 0.95 22.25
CA THR A 370 11.30 1.43 23.64
C THR A 370 10.26 2.54 23.84
N ASN A 371 9.75 3.14 22.80
CA ASN A 371 8.72 4.19 22.88
C ASN A 371 7.38 3.74 22.27
N ILE A 372 6.98 2.56 22.64
CA ILE A 372 5.61 2.11 22.48
C ILE A 372 4.90 2.72 23.70
N GLY A 373 3.93 3.63 23.53
CA GLY A 373 3.15 4.15 24.64
C GLY A 373 2.63 3.01 25.53
N GLU A 374 2.40 3.26 26.79
CA GLU A 374 1.96 2.26 27.78
C GLU A 374 0.66 1.53 27.38
N GLU A 375 -0.02 2.01 26.32
CA GLU A 375 -1.23 1.46 25.70
C GLU A 375 -1.02 0.15 24.89
N ASN A 376 0.22 -0.35 24.76
CA ASN A 376 0.55 -1.47 23.87
C ASN A 376 0.72 -2.81 24.58
N THR A 377 0.14 -3.01 25.72
CA THR A 377 0.12 -4.36 26.28
C THR A 377 -1.01 -5.18 25.66
N ALA A 378 -0.67 -6.32 25.07
CA ALA A 378 -1.63 -7.31 24.52
C ALA A 378 -2.71 -7.77 25.52
N ASN A 379 -2.66 -7.24 26.74
CA ASN A 379 -3.55 -7.56 27.85
C ASN A 379 -4.65 -6.53 28.07
N ASP A 380 -4.65 -5.37 27.36
CA ASP A 380 -5.69 -4.38 27.53
C ASP A 380 -6.97 -4.87 26.86
N THR A 381 -7.90 -5.28 27.71
CA THR A 381 -9.22 -5.73 27.30
C THR A 381 -10.07 -4.51 27.02
N VAL A 382 -9.91 -3.90 25.86
CA VAL A 382 -10.85 -2.88 25.39
C VAL A 382 -12.09 -3.62 24.91
N ILE A 383 -13.20 -3.41 25.58
CA ILE A 383 -14.51 -3.95 25.16
C ILE A 383 -15.23 -2.82 24.43
N PHE A 384 -15.58 -3.08 23.19
CA PHE A 384 -16.45 -2.19 22.44
C PHE A 384 -17.89 -2.37 22.88
N GLU A 385 -18.48 -1.38 23.52
CA GLU A 385 -19.92 -1.32 23.78
C GLU A 385 -20.56 -0.41 22.73
N ASN A 386 -21.35 -1.01 21.83
CA ASN A 386 -22.07 -0.30 20.78
C ASN A 386 -23.38 0.29 21.32
N ASP A 387 -23.28 1.20 22.29
CA ASP A 387 -24.42 1.95 22.84
C ASP A 387 -24.58 3.34 22.20
N GLY A 388 -23.74 3.67 21.21
CA GLY A 388 -23.70 4.99 20.55
C GLY A 388 -23.01 6.08 21.37
N SER A 389 -22.36 5.73 22.51
CA SER A 389 -21.72 6.70 23.41
C SER A 389 -20.18 6.73 23.31
N GLY A 390 -19.57 5.97 22.41
CA GLY A 390 -18.12 5.89 22.26
C GLY A 390 -17.48 4.67 22.94
N TRP A 391 -16.18 4.58 22.89
CA TRP A 391 -15.38 3.49 23.43
C TRP A 391 -15.24 3.57 24.95
N THR A 392 -15.50 2.48 25.65
CA THR A 392 -15.23 2.39 27.09
C THR A 392 -14.21 1.29 27.34
N ASP A 393 -13.16 1.60 28.09
CA ASP A 393 -12.25 0.61 28.66
C ASP A 393 -12.86 0.02 29.93
N THR A 394 -13.10 -1.30 29.95
CA THR A 394 -13.63 -2.01 31.11
C THR A 394 -12.56 -2.69 31.94
N SER A 395 -11.25 -2.52 31.59
CA SER A 395 -10.14 -3.15 32.33
C SER A 395 -9.84 -2.51 33.72
N GLY A 396 -10.63 -1.51 34.16
CA GLY A 396 -10.57 -0.99 35.52
C GLY A 396 -9.51 0.09 35.76
N SER A 397 -8.80 0.51 34.74
CA SER A 397 -7.88 1.68 34.78
C SER A 397 -8.52 2.90 34.14
N GLY A 398 -9.65 3.31 34.57
CA GLY A 398 -10.50 4.47 34.33
C GLY A 398 -10.04 5.60 33.36
N GLU A 399 -9.51 5.28 32.20
CA GLU A 399 -9.21 6.28 31.18
C GLU A 399 -10.25 6.19 30.05
N GLN A 400 -11.07 7.22 29.98
CA GLN A 400 -12.11 7.43 28.98
C GLN A 400 -11.47 8.14 27.79
N TYR A 401 -11.51 7.54 26.61
CA TYR A 401 -11.13 8.21 25.37
C TYR A 401 -12.29 9.08 24.91
N ASP A 402 -12.27 10.36 25.29
CA ASP A 402 -13.24 11.33 24.81
C ASP A 402 -12.93 11.75 23.37
N THR A 403 -13.85 11.44 22.46
CA THR A 403 -13.87 11.97 21.10
C THR A 403 -14.66 13.27 20.98
N ASP A 404 -14.92 13.98 22.09
CA ASP A 404 -15.62 15.26 22.02
C ASP A 404 -14.66 16.42 21.72
N ASN A 405 -14.62 16.78 20.44
CA ASN A 405 -14.12 18.07 19.99
C ASN A 405 -15.26 19.09 19.95
N SER A 406 -15.76 19.51 21.12
CA SER A 406 -16.59 20.71 21.24
C SER A 406 -16.00 21.59 22.34
N GLY A 407 -15.50 22.77 21.90
CA GLY A 407 -14.67 23.64 22.67
C GLY A 407 -15.26 24.10 24.00
N ASP A 408 -14.37 24.28 24.97
CA ASP A 408 -14.32 25.56 25.67
C ASP A 408 -12.93 25.75 26.31
N THR A 409 -12.59 27.03 26.45
CA THR A 409 -11.34 27.65 26.83
C THR A 409 -10.94 27.42 28.28
N SER A 410 -9.69 26.95 28.54
CA SER A 410 -8.74 27.63 29.42
C SER A 410 -7.46 26.82 29.71
N GLY A 411 -6.32 27.37 29.29
CA GLY A 411 -5.01 27.37 29.94
C GLY A 411 -4.31 26.07 30.29
N GLY A 412 -3.40 25.60 29.42
CA GLY A 412 -2.41 24.59 29.76
C GLY A 412 -1.50 24.31 28.56
N GLU A 413 -0.22 24.52 28.74
CA GLU A 413 0.86 24.61 27.76
C GLU A 413 0.84 23.54 26.68
N ASP A 414 0.59 23.99 25.43
CA ASP A 414 0.59 23.23 24.21
C ASP A 414 2.03 23.13 23.65
N ASN A 415 2.61 21.96 23.68
CA ASN A 415 3.86 21.65 22.97
C ASN A 415 3.57 21.30 21.50
N THR A 416 3.06 22.28 20.76
CA THR A 416 3.04 22.17 19.29
C THR A 416 4.43 22.47 18.74
N TYR A 417 5.01 21.45 18.09
CA TYR A 417 6.20 21.59 17.27
C TYR A 417 5.87 22.46 16.04
N VAL A 418 6.35 23.72 16.08
CA VAL A 418 6.35 24.63 14.93
C VAL A 418 7.74 24.54 14.28
N PRO A 419 7.85 24.33 12.96
CA PRO A 419 9.14 24.44 12.28
C PRO A 419 9.60 25.91 12.33
N ASP A 420 10.84 26.16 12.73
CA ASP A 420 11.52 27.46 12.68
C ASP A 420 11.55 27.95 11.23
N ASP A 421 10.74 28.96 10.95
CA ASP A 421 10.77 29.73 9.70
C ASP A 421 11.72 30.92 9.91
N ASN A 422 13.00 30.67 9.66
CA ASN A 422 14.03 31.71 9.74
C ASN A 422 14.15 32.41 8.38
N THR A 423 13.17 33.27 8.05
CA THR A 423 13.30 34.23 6.96
C THR A 423 13.83 35.54 7.51
N GLY A 424 15.13 35.74 7.36
CA GLY A 424 15.78 37.02 7.59
C GLY A 424 15.21 38.08 6.66
N GLY A 425 14.73 39.14 7.26
CA GLY A 425 14.24 40.33 6.59
C GLY A 425 15.34 40.99 5.75
N ASN A 426 15.03 41.31 4.53
CA ASN A 426 15.77 42.33 3.73
C ASN A 426 14.89 43.56 3.67
N ASP A 427 15.37 44.63 4.36
CA ASP A 427 14.90 45.98 4.24
C ASP A 427 15.05 46.47 2.77
N TYR A 428 13.95 46.78 2.12
CA TYR A 428 13.92 47.60 0.96
C TYR A 428 14.00 49.06 1.35
N ILE A 429 15.15 49.70 1.05
CA ILE A 429 15.27 51.14 1.02
C ILE A 429 14.75 51.61 -0.32
N ASP A 430 13.67 52.37 -0.30
CA ASP A 430 13.15 53.17 -1.41
C ASP A 430 14.06 54.41 -1.56
N ASP A 431 14.69 54.58 -2.70
CA ASP A 431 15.34 55.83 -3.10
C ASP A 431 14.94 56.22 -4.53
N SER A 432 13.93 57.09 -4.59
CA SER A 432 13.46 57.80 -5.77
C SER A 432 14.17 59.14 -5.88
N THR A 433 15.07 59.29 -6.83
CA THR A 433 15.40 60.58 -7.50
C THR A 433 16.21 60.24 -8.73
N GLY A 434 15.78 60.43 -10.01
CA GLY A 434 15.59 61.73 -10.61
C GLY A 434 16.80 62.08 -11.48
N GLY A 435 16.64 62.21 -12.83
CA GLY A 435 17.46 63.12 -13.65
C GLY A 435 18.19 62.51 -14.90
N ASP A 436 17.62 62.82 -16.01
CA ASP A 436 18.18 63.20 -17.30
C ASP A 436 19.67 62.87 -17.65
N ASP A 437 19.87 62.09 -18.71
CA ASP A 437 20.39 62.48 -20.06
C ASP A 437 20.42 61.29 -21.01
#